data_7d9e76864c04f8ad817004107e159db0
#
_entry.id   7d9e76864c04f8ad817004107e159db0
#
_cell.length_a   1.000
_cell.length_b   1.000
_cell.length_c   1.000
_cell.angle_alpha   90.00
_cell.angle_beta   90.00
_cell.angle_gamma   90.00
#
_symmetry.space_group_name_H-M   'P 1'
#
loop_
_entity.id
_entity.type
_entity.pdbx_description
1 polymer ?
#
loop_
_entity_poly.entity_id
_entity_poly.type
_entity_poly.pdbx_seq_one_letter_code
_entity_poly.pdbx_strand_id
1 'polypeptide(L)'
;MNLYVKSISKSIKGEKVLDDISYTFESGKIYGIYGKNGSGKTMLLRAIAGFINTDKGYIKYNHKALHKDMDVLPDLGAVIENISFWSMYSGFENLKMLSNIKGIVSDEEIYEIMIYFGLDPKSKKKVNKYSL
;
A
#
# COMPACT_ATOMS: atom_id res chain seq x y z
N MET A 1 -8.40 -12.47 10.87
CA MET A 1 -7.27 -12.43 9.90
C MET A 1 -6.08 -11.77 10.58
N ASN A 2 -4.88 -12.33 10.44
CA ASN A 2 -3.69 -11.75 11.08
C ASN A 2 -2.52 -11.72 10.10
N LEU A 3 -1.69 -10.68 10.24
CA LEU A 3 -0.45 -10.54 9.51
C LEU A 3 0.71 -10.73 10.50
N TYR A 4 1.55 -11.71 10.23
CA TYR A 4 2.70 -12.06 11.07
C TYR A 4 3.98 -11.61 10.39
N VAL A 5 4.74 -10.79 11.07
CA VAL A 5 6.11 -10.41 10.72
C VAL A 5 7.03 -11.11 11.71
N LYS A 6 7.98 -11.92 11.25
CA LYS A 6 8.83 -12.73 12.11
C LYS A 6 10.29 -12.58 11.74
N SER A 7 11.07 -11.98 12.65
CA SER A 7 12.53 -11.81 12.60
C SER A 7 13.04 -11.32 11.24
N ILE A 8 12.32 -10.36 10.63
CA ILE A 8 12.70 -9.84 9.33
C ILE A 8 13.89 -8.91 9.44
N SER A 9 14.86 -9.11 8.54
CA SER A 9 15.99 -8.21 8.38
C SER A 9 16.17 -7.90 6.90
N LYS A 10 16.64 -6.69 6.60
CA LYS A 10 16.95 -6.22 5.25
C LYS A 10 18.15 -5.30 5.25
N SER A 11 19.08 -5.55 4.32
CA SER A 11 20.18 -4.64 4.03
C SER A 11 20.07 -4.10 2.60
N ILE A 12 20.45 -2.84 2.40
CA ILE A 12 20.49 -2.18 1.10
C ILE A 12 21.86 -1.51 0.97
N LYS A 13 22.61 -1.87 -0.07
CA LYS A 13 23.98 -1.35 -0.30
C LYS A 13 24.90 -1.47 0.92
N GLY A 14 24.77 -2.57 1.69
CA GLY A 14 25.56 -2.83 2.88
C GLY A 14 25.03 -2.21 4.17
N GLU A 15 24.06 -1.30 4.12
CA GLU A 15 23.43 -0.72 5.30
C GLU A 15 22.19 -1.55 5.71
N LYS A 16 22.11 -1.90 6.99
CA LYS A 16 20.97 -2.59 7.57
C LYS A 16 19.82 -1.61 7.77
N VAL A 17 18.74 -1.77 7.01
CA VAL A 17 17.54 -0.91 7.04
C VAL A 17 16.39 -1.51 7.85
N LEU A 18 16.37 -2.84 8.02
CA LEU A 18 15.51 -3.56 8.95
C LEU A 18 16.38 -4.55 9.73
N ASP A 19 16.20 -4.64 11.03
CA ASP A 19 17.00 -5.50 11.90
C ASP A 19 16.13 -6.26 12.88
N ASP A 20 15.96 -7.57 12.64
CA ASP A 20 15.24 -8.55 13.47
C ASP A 20 13.85 -8.08 13.96
N ILE A 21 13.06 -7.53 13.04
CA ILE A 21 11.74 -7.00 13.35
C ILE A 21 10.72 -8.13 13.43
N SER A 22 10.00 -8.19 14.56
CA SER A 22 8.90 -9.12 14.75
C SER A 22 7.69 -8.40 15.31
N TYR A 23 6.52 -8.62 14.69
CA TYR A 23 5.25 -8.10 15.15
C TYR A 23 4.07 -8.89 14.56
N THR A 24 2.93 -8.90 15.28
CA THR A 24 1.67 -9.46 14.78
C THR A 24 0.63 -8.35 14.67
N PHE A 25 0.12 -8.17 13.47
CA PHE A 25 -0.98 -7.24 13.20
C PHE A 25 -2.29 -8.03 13.17
N GLU A 26 -3.24 -7.61 14.00
CA GLU A 26 -4.56 -8.23 14.10
C GLU A 26 -5.57 -7.48 13.26
N SER A 27 -6.52 -8.19 12.66
CA SER A 27 -7.61 -7.59 11.88
C SER A 27 -8.46 -6.64 12.73
N GLY A 28 -8.99 -5.59 12.08
CA GLY A 28 -9.89 -4.62 12.72
C GLY A 28 -9.18 -3.57 13.59
N LYS A 29 -7.85 -3.55 13.60
CA LYS A 29 -7.07 -2.57 14.38
C LYS A 29 -6.33 -1.61 13.46
N ILE A 30 -6.10 -0.39 13.95
CA ILE A 30 -5.23 0.62 13.34
C ILE A 30 -3.91 0.63 14.10
N TYR A 31 -2.80 0.56 13.39
CA TYR A 31 -1.46 0.54 13.97
C TYR A 31 -0.67 1.77 13.52
N GLY A 32 -0.06 2.47 14.47
CA GLY A 32 0.88 3.56 14.22
C GLY A 32 2.33 3.07 14.30
N ILE A 33 3.13 3.37 13.29
CA ILE A 33 4.58 3.09 13.27
C ILE A 33 5.32 4.39 13.49
N TYR A 34 6.01 4.51 14.62
CA TYR A 34 6.73 5.70 15.01
C TYR A 34 8.25 5.47 14.96
N GLY A 35 9.01 6.51 14.69
CA GLY A 35 10.47 6.47 14.68
C GLY A 35 11.08 7.69 13.97
N LYS A 36 12.37 7.90 14.16
CA LYS A 36 13.15 8.98 13.52
C LYS A 36 13.13 8.82 11.98
N ASN A 37 13.44 9.91 11.26
CA ASN A 37 13.67 9.80 9.82
C ASN A 37 14.87 8.88 9.56
N GLY A 38 14.76 8.03 8.54
CA GLY A 38 15.76 7.01 8.24
C GLY A 38 15.67 5.72 9.09
N SER A 39 14.75 5.60 10.06
CA SER A 39 14.65 4.41 10.92
C SER A 39 14.03 3.18 10.27
N GLY A 40 13.81 3.17 8.96
CA GLY A 40 13.30 2.00 8.22
C GLY A 40 11.78 1.87 8.15
N LYS A 41 10.98 2.85 8.62
CA LYS A 41 9.50 2.78 8.60
C LYS A 41 8.94 2.49 7.20
N THR A 42 9.38 3.25 6.20
CA THR A 42 8.99 3.04 4.80
C THR A 42 9.42 1.67 4.29
N MET A 43 10.61 1.21 4.67
CA MET A 43 11.11 -0.11 4.28
C MET A 43 10.30 -1.24 4.92
N LEU A 44 9.87 -1.08 6.17
CA LEU A 44 8.96 -2.02 6.82
C LEU A 44 7.61 -2.09 6.09
N LEU A 45 7.02 -0.94 5.75
CA LEU A 45 5.76 -0.90 4.98
C LEU A 45 5.92 -1.55 3.59
N ARG A 46 7.03 -1.28 2.90
CA ARG A 46 7.33 -1.92 1.60
C ARG A 46 7.51 -3.43 1.72
N ALA A 47 8.17 -3.91 2.78
CA ALA A 47 8.31 -5.34 3.04
C ALA A 47 6.96 -6.00 3.31
N ILE A 48 6.11 -5.38 4.16
CA ILE A 48 4.76 -5.86 4.46
C ILE A 48 3.89 -5.90 3.19
N ALA A 49 3.98 -4.86 2.35
CA ALA A 49 3.23 -4.79 1.09
C ALA A 49 3.71 -5.80 0.02
N GLY A 50 4.88 -6.42 0.20
CA GLY A 50 5.46 -7.33 -0.79
C GLY A 50 6.28 -6.64 -1.87
N PHE A 51 6.57 -5.36 -1.73
CA PHE A 51 7.33 -4.60 -2.73
C PHE A 51 8.84 -4.82 -2.63
N ILE A 52 9.31 -5.40 -1.53
CA ILE A 52 10.71 -5.81 -1.35
C ILE A 52 10.78 -7.14 -0.60
N ASN A 53 11.75 -7.97 -0.97
CA ASN A 53 12.07 -9.20 -0.25
C ASN A 53 12.94 -8.89 0.97
N THR A 54 12.69 -9.60 2.07
CA THR A 54 13.55 -9.59 3.24
C THR A 54 14.74 -10.54 3.05
N ASP A 55 15.89 -10.23 3.67
CA ASP A 55 17.08 -11.09 3.61
C ASP A 55 16.99 -12.23 4.63
N LYS A 56 16.24 -11.99 5.74
CA LYS A 56 15.98 -12.97 6.79
C LYS A 56 14.54 -12.84 7.27
N GLY A 57 14.07 -13.89 7.94
CA GLY A 57 12.72 -13.94 8.50
C GLY A 57 11.65 -14.19 7.45
N TYR A 58 10.41 -13.95 7.82
CA TYR A 58 9.28 -14.11 6.90
C TYR A 58 8.11 -13.22 7.30
N ILE A 59 7.22 -12.97 6.32
CA ILE A 59 5.93 -12.32 6.53
C ILE A 59 4.86 -13.31 6.09
N LYS A 60 3.84 -13.52 6.94
CA LYS A 60 2.69 -14.39 6.63
C LYS A 60 1.39 -13.63 6.80
N TYR A 61 0.49 -13.82 5.86
CA TYR A 61 -0.90 -13.42 5.96
C TYR A 61 -1.74 -14.67 6.18
N ASN A 62 -2.32 -14.80 7.38
CA ASN A 62 -2.91 -16.05 7.87
C ASN A 62 -1.88 -17.19 7.81
N HIS A 63 -2.06 -18.15 6.87
CA HIS A 63 -1.21 -19.32 6.71
C HIS A 63 -0.28 -19.24 5.50
N LYS A 64 -0.41 -18.20 4.65
CA LYS A 64 0.36 -18.04 3.40
C LYS A 64 1.54 -17.10 3.62
N ALA A 65 2.70 -17.51 3.17
CA ALA A 65 3.93 -16.72 3.25
C ALA A 65 4.08 -15.82 2.02
N LEU A 66 4.44 -14.56 2.26
CA LEU A 66 4.78 -13.61 1.23
C LEU A 66 6.06 -14.06 0.49
N HIS A 67 6.11 -13.87 -0.81
CA HIS A 67 7.17 -14.29 -1.74
C HIS A 67 7.41 -15.80 -1.84
N LYS A 68 6.53 -16.62 -1.24
CA LYS A 68 6.53 -18.07 -1.39
C LYS A 68 5.19 -18.58 -1.90
N ASP A 69 4.11 -18.18 -1.24
CA ASP A 69 2.74 -18.62 -1.55
C ASP A 69 1.93 -17.51 -2.23
N MET A 70 2.41 -16.27 -2.17
CA MET A 70 1.85 -15.08 -2.80
C MET A 70 2.91 -14.01 -2.98
N ASP A 71 2.82 -13.16 -4.01
CA ASP A 71 3.77 -12.07 -4.26
C ASP A 71 3.40 -10.79 -3.49
N VAL A 72 2.11 -10.50 -3.33
CA VAL A 72 1.58 -9.36 -2.60
C VAL A 72 0.41 -9.82 -1.72
N LEU A 73 0.09 -9.03 -0.69
CA LEU A 73 -1.08 -9.31 0.13
C LEU A 73 -2.38 -9.20 -0.70
N PRO A 74 -3.35 -10.12 -0.52
CA PRO A 74 -4.65 -9.98 -1.15
C PRO A 74 -5.35 -8.73 -0.63
N ASP A 75 -6.07 -8.04 -1.49
CA ASP A 75 -6.86 -6.84 -1.17
C ASP A 75 -6.07 -5.71 -0.51
N LEU A 76 -4.78 -5.62 -0.83
CA LEU A 76 -3.91 -4.56 -0.35
C LEU A 76 -4.27 -3.23 -1.04
N GLY A 77 -4.57 -2.20 -0.23
CA GLY A 77 -4.46 -0.80 -0.62
C GLY A 77 -3.20 -0.21 0.05
N ALA A 78 -2.28 0.31 -0.73
CA ALA A 78 -1.04 0.88 -0.22
C ALA A 78 -0.80 2.28 -0.77
N VAL A 79 -0.51 3.20 0.15
CA VAL A 79 -0.04 4.55 -0.15
C VAL A 79 1.31 4.71 0.54
N ILE A 80 2.40 4.63 -0.22
CA ILE A 80 3.76 4.69 0.31
C ILE A 80 4.48 5.85 -0.37
N GLU A 81 4.84 6.87 0.44
CA GLU A 81 5.48 8.09 -0.02
C GLU A 81 4.58 8.93 -0.97
N ASN A 82 5.16 9.51 -2.02
CA ASN A 82 4.42 10.37 -2.94
C ASN A 82 3.47 9.57 -3.82
N ILE A 83 2.19 9.96 -3.81
CA ILE A 83 1.20 9.41 -4.73
C ILE A 83 1.36 10.15 -6.06
N SER A 84 1.68 9.42 -7.11
CA SER A 84 1.68 9.96 -8.47
C SER A 84 0.43 9.50 -9.20
N PHE A 85 -0.54 10.38 -9.34
CA PHE A 85 -1.63 10.20 -10.28
C PHE A 85 -1.18 10.57 -11.69
N TRP A 86 -1.83 10.00 -12.69
CA TRP A 86 -1.63 10.42 -14.09
C TRP A 86 -2.16 11.84 -14.27
N SER A 87 -1.25 12.79 -14.32
CA SER A 87 -1.52 14.23 -14.23
C SER A 87 -2.39 14.78 -15.36
N MET A 88 -2.41 14.08 -16.50
CA MET A 88 -3.17 14.47 -17.71
C MET A 88 -4.62 13.97 -17.73
N TYR A 89 -5.01 13.17 -16.74
CA TYR A 89 -6.34 12.60 -16.62
C TYR A 89 -7.13 13.27 -15.49
N SER A 90 -8.46 13.18 -15.55
CA SER A 90 -9.35 13.63 -14.48
C SER A 90 -9.27 12.71 -13.25
N GLY A 91 -9.87 13.11 -12.14
CA GLY A 91 -9.97 12.27 -10.94
C GLY A 91 -10.69 10.94 -11.23
N PHE A 92 -11.82 11.01 -11.93
CA PHE A 92 -12.57 9.81 -12.31
C PHE A 92 -11.75 8.86 -13.20
N GLU A 93 -11.09 9.38 -14.23
CA GLU A 93 -10.28 8.56 -15.13
C GLU A 93 -9.12 7.87 -14.40
N ASN A 94 -8.47 8.55 -13.45
CA ASN A 94 -7.43 7.96 -12.60
C ASN A 94 -7.98 6.79 -11.76
N LEU A 95 -9.12 6.99 -11.08
CA LEU A 95 -9.74 5.93 -10.28
C LEU A 95 -10.21 4.77 -11.15
N LYS A 96 -10.75 5.05 -12.34
CA LYS A 96 -11.15 4.03 -13.31
C LYS A 96 -9.98 3.18 -13.78
N MET A 97 -8.83 3.79 -14.08
CA MET A 97 -7.61 3.05 -14.44
C MET A 97 -7.14 2.15 -13.30
N LEU A 98 -7.19 2.62 -12.05
CA LEU A 98 -6.85 1.81 -10.88
C LEU A 98 -7.84 0.67 -10.65
N SER A 99 -9.15 0.92 -10.79
CA SER A 99 -10.19 -0.10 -10.63
C SER A 99 -10.06 -1.23 -11.64
N ASN A 100 -9.64 -0.92 -12.86
CA ASN A 100 -9.44 -1.89 -13.93
C ASN A 100 -8.32 -2.91 -13.66
N ILE A 101 -7.40 -2.64 -12.72
CA ILE A 101 -6.33 -3.57 -12.35
C ILE A 101 -6.91 -4.89 -11.83
N LYS A 102 -7.95 -4.83 -11.00
CA LYS A 102 -8.66 -6.01 -10.48
C LYS A 102 -10.00 -6.27 -11.19
N GLY A 103 -10.59 -5.25 -11.79
CA GLY A 103 -11.86 -5.34 -12.50
C GLY A 103 -13.08 -5.65 -11.63
N ILE A 104 -13.01 -5.32 -10.33
CA ILE A 104 -14.06 -5.64 -9.33
C ILE A 104 -14.88 -4.43 -8.91
N VAL A 105 -14.47 -3.21 -9.30
CA VAL A 105 -15.14 -1.95 -8.91
C VAL A 105 -15.83 -1.38 -10.13
N SER A 106 -17.13 -1.12 -10.02
CA SER A 106 -17.96 -0.52 -11.09
C SER A 106 -17.75 1.00 -11.18
N ASP A 107 -18.24 1.60 -12.27
CA ASP A 107 -18.20 3.04 -12.45
C ASP A 107 -19.12 3.74 -11.44
N GLU A 108 -20.24 3.14 -11.11
CA GLU A 108 -21.20 3.62 -10.12
C GLU A 108 -20.54 3.73 -8.74
N GLU A 109 -19.81 2.71 -8.31
CA GLU A 109 -19.07 2.73 -7.03
C GLU A 109 -17.98 3.80 -7.00
N ILE A 110 -17.30 4.04 -8.14
CA ILE A 110 -16.35 5.16 -8.26
C ILE A 110 -17.08 6.49 -8.13
N TYR A 111 -18.25 6.66 -8.76
CA TYR A 111 -19.06 7.86 -8.64
C TYR A 111 -19.47 8.11 -7.20
N GLU A 112 -19.99 7.11 -6.51
CA GLU A 112 -20.44 7.20 -5.12
C GLU A 112 -19.31 7.63 -4.19
N ILE A 113 -18.13 7.00 -4.29
CA ILE A 113 -16.99 7.34 -3.43
C ILE A 113 -16.46 8.76 -3.71
N MET A 114 -16.45 9.19 -4.97
CA MET A 114 -16.05 10.55 -5.31
C MET A 114 -17.02 11.58 -4.70
N ILE A 115 -18.32 11.35 -4.81
CA ILE A 115 -19.35 12.22 -4.19
C ILE A 115 -19.17 12.22 -2.68
N TYR A 116 -18.96 11.07 -2.05
CA TYR A 116 -18.73 10.96 -0.60
C TYR A 116 -17.57 11.85 -0.12
N PHE A 117 -16.49 11.96 -0.92
CA PHE A 117 -15.37 12.85 -0.63
C PHE A 117 -15.53 14.28 -1.17
N GLY A 118 -16.72 14.67 -1.61
CA GLY A 118 -17.01 16.02 -2.12
C GLY A 118 -16.37 16.34 -3.47
N LEU A 119 -16.00 15.30 -4.24
CA LEU A 119 -15.46 15.44 -5.58
C LEU A 119 -16.57 15.28 -6.63
N ASP A 120 -16.53 16.11 -7.67
CA ASP A 120 -17.43 15.96 -8.82
C ASP A 120 -16.90 14.90 -9.78
N PRO A 121 -17.56 13.72 -9.90
CA PRO A 121 -17.09 12.66 -10.79
C PRO A 121 -17.21 13.00 -12.28
N LYS A 122 -18.04 13.99 -12.65
CA LYS A 122 -18.20 14.48 -14.02
C LYS A 122 -17.19 15.55 -14.39
N SER A 123 -16.40 16.03 -13.43
CA SER A 123 -15.38 17.05 -13.66
C SER A 123 -14.30 16.55 -14.61
N LYS A 124 -14.08 17.29 -15.70
CA LYS A 124 -12.97 17.06 -16.64
C LYS A 124 -11.66 17.73 -16.19
N LYS A 125 -11.65 18.32 -14.98
CA LYS A 125 -10.46 18.96 -14.41
C LYS A 125 -9.37 17.92 -14.22
N LYS A 126 -8.20 18.17 -14.79
CA LYS A 126 -7.04 17.29 -14.69
C LYS A 126 -6.46 17.30 -13.28
N VAL A 127 -5.92 16.15 -12.83
CA VAL A 127 -5.42 16.01 -11.45
C VAL A 127 -4.30 17.00 -11.13
N ASN A 128 -3.45 17.37 -12.09
CA ASN A 128 -2.43 18.42 -11.89
C ASN A 128 -2.98 19.82 -11.58
N LYS A 129 -4.28 20.03 -11.72
CA LYS A 129 -5.00 21.27 -11.37
C LYS A 129 -5.67 21.24 -10.00
N TYR A 130 -5.63 20.08 -9.30
CA TYR A 130 -6.10 20.00 -7.92
C TYR A 130 -5.05 20.61 -7.00
N SER A 131 -5.49 21.35 -5.98
CA SER A 131 -4.61 21.72 -4.87
C SER A 131 -4.42 20.52 -3.93
N LEU A 132 -3.22 20.29 -3.51
CA LEU A 132 -2.90 19.40 -2.39
C LEU A 132 -3.25 20.09 -1.08
#